data_c334e7117a59fb0afc9b53bba72c1f90
#
_entry.id   c334e7117a59fb0afc9b53bba72c1f90
#
_cell.length_a   1.000
_cell.length_b   1.000
_cell.length_c   1.000
_cell.angle_alpha   90.00
_cell.angle_beta   90.00
_cell.angle_gamma   90.00
#
_symmetry.space_group_name_H-M   'P 1'
#
loop_
_entity.id
_entity.type
_entity.pdbx_description
1 polymer ?
#
loop_
_entity_poly.entity_id
_entity_poly.type
_entity_poly.pdbx_seq_one_letter_code
_entity_poly.pdbx_strand_id
1 'polypeptide(L)'
;MTATKAERHSAILALVNRGSVHTQQEIATALARRGLRTTQATISRDIQELGLVRSGAGYRSAAALVRELVLSVELVEPVAVIKTPPGTANLVARRIDEAGLPGVAGTVAGDDTIIAVLRKRGAARQLKELLAYAG
;
A
#
# COMPACT_ATOMS: atom_id res chain seq x y z
N MET A 1 -8.55 22.12 22.35
CA MET A 1 -7.42 21.17 22.30
C MET A 1 -7.17 20.72 20.88
N THR A 2 -5.92 20.63 20.50
CA THR A 2 -5.52 20.15 19.17
C THR A 2 -5.44 18.62 19.19
N ALA A 3 -5.99 17.97 18.18
CA ALA A 3 -5.91 16.53 18.05
C ALA A 3 -4.44 16.08 17.90
N THR A 4 -4.05 14.99 18.56
CA THR A 4 -2.72 14.42 18.41
C THR A 4 -2.60 13.69 17.06
N LYS A 5 -1.37 13.49 16.60
CA LYS A 5 -1.12 12.70 15.38
C LYS A 5 -1.73 11.30 15.49
N ALA A 6 -1.56 10.65 16.64
CA ALA A 6 -2.10 9.31 16.86
C ALA A 6 -3.63 9.28 16.76
N GLU A 7 -4.30 10.27 17.33
CA GLU A 7 -5.76 10.39 17.25
C GLU A 7 -6.21 10.59 15.80
N ARG A 8 -5.55 11.48 15.07
CA ARG A 8 -5.87 11.72 13.67
C ARG A 8 -5.66 10.48 12.82
N HIS A 9 -4.50 9.83 12.95
CA HIS A 9 -4.15 8.64 12.17
C HIS A 9 -5.15 7.51 12.41
N SER A 10 -5.52 7.27 13.66
CA SER A 10 -6.50 6.25 14.02
C SER A 10 -7.86 6.56 13.37
N ALA A 11 -8.30 7.81 13.44
CA ALA A 11 -9.58 8.22 12.86
C ALA A 11 -9.57 8.13 11.33
N ILE A 12 -8.48 8.55 10.68
CA ILE A 12 -8.35 8.48 9.22
C ILE A 12 -8.39 7.02 8.75
N LEU A 13 -7.65 6.13 9.42
CA LEU A 13 -7.65 4.70 9.07
C LEU A 13 -9.04 4.09 9.23
N ALA A 14 -9.77 4.46 10.27
CA ALA A 14 -11.14 3.98 10.47
C ALA A 14 -12.07 4.42 9.32
N LEU A 15 -11.93 5.68 8.89
CA LEU A 15 -12.71 6.22 7.76
C LEU A 15 -12.37 5.50 6.45
N VAL A 16 -11.09 5.29 6.20
CA VAL A 16 -10.61 4.61 4.98
C VAL A 16 -11.10 3.16 4.96
N ASN A 17 -11.03 2.46 6.09
CA ASN A 17 -11.47 1.07 6.18
C ASN A 17 -12.97 0.90 5.95
N ARG A 18 -13.77 1.93 6.24
CA ARG A 18 -15.20 1.92 5.95
C ARG A 18 -15.51 2.15 4.48
N GLY A 19 -14.53 2.63 3.71
CA GLY A 19 -14.73 2.93 2.30
C GLY A 19 -15.59 4.17 2.04
N SER A 20 -15.74 5.04 3.04
CA SER A 20 -16.66 6.17 2.97
C SER A 20 -16.04 7.48 2.52
N VAL A 21 -14.73 7.55 2.33
CA VAL A 21 -14.05 8.80 1.97
C VAL A 21 -13.29 8.65 0.66
N HIS A 22 -13.45 9.65 -0.22
CA HIS A 22 -12.87 9.65 -1.56
C HIS A 22 -11.95 10.85 -1.80
N THR A 23 -12.08 11.90 -0.98
CA THR A 23 -11.30 13.13 -1.13
C THR A 23 -10.73 13.56 0.21
N GLN A 24 -9.69 14.42 0.17
CA GLN A 24 -9.13 15.01 1.38
C GLN A 24 -10.16 15.87 2.10
N GLN A 25 -11.02 16.56 1.34
CA GLN A 25 -12.09 17.37 1.91
C GLN A 25 -13.09 16.54 2.71
N GLU A 26 -13.45 15.37 2.19
CA GLU A 26 -14.34 14.44 2.90
C GLU A 26 -13.70 13.95 4.20
N ILE A 27 -12.38 13.68 4.17
CA ILE A 27 -11.64 13.31 5.39
C ILE A 27 -11.68 14.46 6.39
N ALA A 28 -11.40 15.68 5.96
CA ALA A 28 -11.43 16.86 6.82
C ALA A 28 -12.80 17.05 7.48
N THR A 29 -13.86 16.93 6.69
CA THR A 29 -15.22 17.06 7.18
C THR A 29 -15.57 15.99 8.20
N ALA A 30 -15.19 14.74 7.93
CA ALA A 30 -15.45 13.63 8.84
C ALA A 30 -14.68 13.77 10.15
N LEU A 31 -13.43 14.23 10.09
CA LEU A 31 -12.63 14.49 11.29
C LEU A 31 -13.23 15.61 12.12
N ALA A 32 -13.68 16.70 11.46
CA ALA A 32 -14.30 17.81 12.16
C ALA A 32 -15.57 17.39 12.93
N ARG A 33 -16.37 16.48 12.34
CA ARG A 33 -17.54 15.93 13.00
C ARG A 33 -17.22 15.12 14.25
N ARG A 34 -16.01 14.59 14.31
CA ARG A 34 -15.51 13.86 15.49
C ARG A 34 -14.77 14.77 16.48
N GLY A 35 -14.76 16.08 16.23
CA GLY A 35 -14.05 17.02 17.07
C GLY A 35 -12.54 17.07 16.81
N LEU A 36 -12.07 16.49 15.71
CA LEU A 36 -10.65 16.43 15.35
C LEU A 36 -10.35 17.41 14.22
N ARG A 37 -10.50 18.70 14.49
CA ARG A 37 -10.24 19.73 13.48
C ARG A 37 -8.75 19.88 13.22
N THR A 38 -8.39 19.98 11.95
CA THR A 38 -7.01 20.15 11.52
C THR A 38 -6.97 20.85 10.16
N THR A 39 -5.76 21.22 9.72
CA THR A 39 -5.59 21.89 8.43
C THR A 39 -5.49 20.87 7.30
N GLN A 40 -5.79 21.31 6.07
CA GLN A 40 -5.63 20.48 4.90
C GLN A 40 -4.18 20.02 4.71
N ALA A 41 -3.20 20.91 5.01
CA ALA A 41 -1.79 20.56 4.92
C ALA A 41 -1.43 19.41 5.86
N THR A 42 -2.01 19.39 7.06
CA THR A 42 -1.78 18.33 8.02
C THR A 42 -2.42 17.01 7.54
N ILE A 43 -3.63 17.08 6.99
CA ILE A 43 -4.31 15.90 6.43
C ILE A 43 -3.50 15.31 5.27
N SER A 44 -3.01 16.16 4.37
CA SER A 44 -2.18 15.73 3.25
C SER A 44 -0.93 14.99 3.72
N ARG A 45 -0.29 15.52 4.77
CA ARG A 45 0.89 14.89 5.38
C ARG A 45 0.53 13.56 6.05
N ASP A 46 -0.59 13.52 6.77
CA ASP A 46 -1.05 12.29 7.42
C ASP A 46 -1.33 11.20 6.40
N ILE A 47 -1.94 11.54 5.26
CA ILE A 47 -2.19 10.59 4.17
C ILE A 47 -0.89 10.00 3.66
N GLN A 48 0.14 10.82 3.46
CA GLN A 48 1.45 10.34 3.04
C GLN A 48 2.10 9.44 4.08
N GLU A 49 2.07 9.85 5.34
CA GLU A 49 2.67 9.09 6.44
C GLU A 49 1.98 7.74 6.64
N LEU A 50 0.67 7.67 6.43
CA LEU A 50 -0.11 6.43 6.53
C LEU A 50 0.01 5.54 5.30
N GLY A 51 0.67 6.01 4.24
CA GLY A 51 0.80 5.24 3.01
C GLY A 51 -0.53 5.02 2.30
N LEU A 52 -1.42 6.00 2.37
CA LEU A 52 -2.71 5.92 1.70
C LEU A 52 -2.60 6.40 0.26
N VAL A 53 -3.29 5.72 -0.64
CA VAL A 53 -3.37 6.09 -2.05
C VAL A 53 -4.82 6.28 -2.46
N ARG A 54 -5.04 7.21 -3.37
CA ARG A 54 -6.36 7.46 -3.93
C ARG A 54 -6.60 6.52 -5.11
N SER A 55 -7.72 5.81 -5.06
CA SER A 55 -8.15 4.94 -6.15
C SER A 55 -9.58 5.27 -6.55
N GLY A 56 -10.10 4.63 -7.58
CA GLY A 56 -11.48 4.84 -8.01
C GLY A 56 -12.52 4.54 -6.92
N ALA A 57 -12.16 3.71 -5.95
CA ALA A 57 -13.04 3.35 -4.84
C ALA A 57 -12.81 4.21 -3.59
N GLY A 58 -11.99 5.27 -3.68
CA GLY A 58 -11.64 6.13 -2.55
C GLY A 58 -10.20 5.93 -2.09
N TYR A 59 -9.90 6.33 -0.86
CA TYR A 59 -8.58 6.13 -0.28
C TYR A 59 -8.42 4.72 0.24
N ARG A 60 -7.25 4.12 -0.01
CA ARG A 60 -6.91 2.79 0.46
C ARG A 60 -5.45 2.78 0.92
N SER A 61 -5.12 1.86 1.84
CA SER A 61 -3.71 1.68 2.19
C SER A 61 -2.97 1.09 0.97
N ALA A 62 -1.74 1.54 0.77
CA ALA A 62 -0.91 1.01 -0.30
C ALA A 62 -0.73 -0.51 -0.17
N ALA A 63 -0.59 -1.00 1.07
CA ALA A 63 -0.46 -2.43 1.32
C ALA A 63 -1.70 -3.22 0.88
N ALA A 64 -2.90 -2.73 1.19
CA ALA A 64 -4.15 -3.39 0.79
C ALA A 64 -4.33 -3.35 -0.73
N LEU A 65 -4.06 -2.21 -1.36
CA LEU A 65 -4.17 -2.07 -2.80
C LEU A 65 -3.21 -3.00 -3.53
N VAL A 66 -1.97 -3.07 -3.08
CA VAL A 66 -0.95 -3.95 -3.67
C VAL A 66 -1.39 -5.41 -3.63
N ARG A 67 -1.97 -5.87 -2.52
CA ARG A 67 -2.45 -7.25 -2.42
C ARG A 67 -3.52 -7.58 -3.45
N GLU A 68 -4.39 -6.62 -3.75
CA GLU A 68 -5.43 -6.79 -4.77
C GLU A 68 -4.87 -6.80 -6.19
N LEU A 69 -3.75 -6.10 -6.41
CA LEU A 69 -3.15 -5.98 -7.73
C LEU A 69 -2.31 -7.18 -8.13
N VAL A 70 -1.95 -8.06 -7.20
CA VAL A 70 -1.15 -9.24 -7.53
C VAL A 70 -2.04 -10.31 -8.14
N LEU A 71 -1.88 -10.57 -9.43
CA LEU A 71 -2.65 -11.59 -10.16
C LEU A 71 -2.03 -12.97 -10.02
N SER A 72 -0.70 -13.06 -10.06
CA SER A 72 0.01 -14.33 -9.91
C SER A 72 1.45 -14.10 -9.47
N VAL A 73 2.01 -15.12 -8.81
CA VAL A 73 3.42 -15.16 -8.44
C VAL A 73 3.94 -16.53 -8.90
N GLU A 74 4.85 -16.52 -9.85
CA GLU A 74 5.49 -17.74 -10.34
C GLU A 74 6.94 -17.75 -9.92
N LEU A 75 7.37 -18.83 -9.27
CA LEU A 75 8.75 -18.98 -8.85
C LEU A 75 9.56 -19.70 -9.94
N VAL A 76 10.54 -19.00 -10.48
CA VAL A 76 11.52 -19.56 -11.44
C VAL A 76 12.89 -19.28 -10.86
N GLU A 77 13.30 -20.04 -9.84
CA GLU A 77 14.50 -19.76 -9.05
C GLU A 77 15.71 -19.40 -9.89
N PRO A 78 16.44 -18.33 -9.56
CA PRO A 78 16.32 -17.48 -8.36
C PRO A 78 15.40 -16.26 -8.56
N VAL A 79 14.42 -16.35 -9.42
CA VAL A 79 13.54 -15.24 -9.78
C VAL A 79 12.10 -15.58 -9.40
N ALA A 80 11.38 -14.58 -8.88
CA ALA A 80 9.93 -14.62 -8.77
C ALA A 80 9.35 -13.69 -9.82
N VAL A 81 8.41 -14.21 -10.61
CA VAL A 81 7.72 -13.44 -11.65
C VAL A 81 6.33 -13.10 -11.14
N ILE A 82 6.05 -11.82 -10.98
CA ILE A 82 4.79 -11.34 -10.42
C ILE A 82 4.00 -10.63 -11.53
N LYS A 83 2.76 -11.05 -11.72
CA LYS A 83 1.86 -10.44 -12.71
C LYS A 83 0.88 -9.51 -12.02
N THR A 84 0.63 -8.37 -12.64
CA THR A 84 -0.31 -7.34 -12.17
C THR A 84 -1.17 -6.86 -13.34
N PRO A 85 -2.25 -6.13 -13.08
CA PRO A 85 -2.95 -5.44 -14.17
C PRO A 85 -2.04 -4.43 -14.87
N PRO A 86 -2.28 -4.15 -16.16
CA PRO A 86 -1.47 -3.17 -16.91
C PRO A 86 -1.34 -1.84 -16.18
N GLY A 87 -0.12 -1.29 -16.18
CA GLY A 87 0.16 0.01 -15.58
C GLY A 87 0.38 0.00 -14.08
N THR A 88 0.33 -1.16 -13.40
CA THR A 88 0.39 -1.22 -11.94
C THR A 88 1.63 -1.91 -11.37
N ALA A 89 2.49 -2.46 -12.23
CA ALA A 89 3.66 -3.20 -11.76
C ALA A 89 4.59 -2.36 -10.88
N ASN A 90 4.81 -1.10 -11.22
CA ASN A 90 5.69 -0.22 -10.45
C ASN A 90 5.21 -0.01 -9.01
N LEU A 91 3.90 0.11 -8.81
CA LEU A 91 3.33 0.28 -7.48
C LEU A 91 3.61 -0.95 -6.59
N VAL A 92 3.42 -2.14 -7.15
CA VAL A 92 3.68 -3.39 -6.42
C VAL A 92 5.17 -3.57 -6.16
N ALA A 93 6.02 -3.32 -7.15
CA ALA A 93 7.48 -3.42 -7.01
C ALA A 93 8.00 -2.47 -5.93
N ARG A 94 7.49 -1.26 -5.89
CA ARG A 94 7.87 -0.28 -4.87
C ARG A 94 7.54 -0.79 -3.47
N ARG A 95 6.38 -1.41 -3.30
CA ARG A 95 6.00 -2.00 -2.01
C ARG A 95 6.98 -3.09 -1.59
N ILE A 96 7.42 -3.92 -2.53
CA ILE A 96 8.40 -4.97 -2.26
C ILE A 96 9.73 -4.35 -1.82
N ASP A 97 10.21 -3.35 -2.55
CA ASP A 97 11.47 -2.68 -2.24
C ASP A 97 11.42 -1.99 -0.87
N GLU A 98 10.34 -1.29 -0.56
CA GLU A 98 10.16 -0.59 0.70
C GLU A 98 10.07 -1.54 1.91
N ALA A 99 9.59 -2.75 1.70
CA ALA A 99 9.51 -3.75 2.77
C ALA A 99 10.89 -4.24 3.23
N GLY A 100 11.92 -4.07 2.39
CA GLY A 100 13.30 -4.40 2.75
C GLY A 100 13.52 -5.85 3.11
N LEU A 101 12.88 -6.79 2.39
CA LEU A 101 13.05 -8.22 2.66
C LEU A 101 14.49 -8.63 2.41
N PRO A 102 15.21 -9.18 3.43
CA PRO A 102 16.63 -9.51 3.29
C PRO A 102 16.91 -10.50 2.16
N GLY A 103 15.98 -11.41 1.89
CA GLY A 103 16.14 -12.42 0.85
C GLY A 103 15.85 -11.94 -0.57
N VAL A 104 15.40 -10.70 -0.74
CA VAL A 104 15.13 -10.11 -2.04
C VAL A 104 16.22 -9.11 -2.37
N ALA A 105 16.98 -9.38 -3.43
CA ALA A 105 18.08 -8.52 -3.85
C ALA A 105 17.57 -7.22 -4.50
N GLY A 106 16.47 -7.30 -5.20
CA GLY A 106 15.88 -6.15 -5.88
C GLY A 106 14.78 -6.58 -6.82
N THR A 107 14.12 -5.59 -7.43
CA THR A 107 13.05 -5.83 -8.39
C THR A 107 13.26 -5.01 -9.66
N VAL A 108 12.74 -5.53 -10.76
CA VAL A 108 12.63 -4.79 -12.03
C VAL A 108 11.16 -4.89 -12.45
N ALA A 109 10.53 -3.75 -12.69
CA ALA A 109 9.12 -3.69 -13.07
C ALA A 109 8.95 -3.17 -14.49
N GLY A 110 8.14 -3.89 -15.27
CA GLY A 110 7.64 -3.40 -16.55
C GLY A 110 6.27 -2.77 -16.38
N ASP A 111 5.39 -3.00 -17.32
CA ASP A 111 4.03 -2.48 -17.27
C ASP A 111 3.12 -3.33 -16.36
N ASP A 112 3.15 -4.64 -16.56
CA ASP A 112 2.27 -5.63 -15.90
C ASP A 112 3.05 -6.80 -15.29
N THR A 113 4.37 -6.73 -15.28
CA THR A 113 5.23 -7.83 -14.84
C THR A 113 6.37 -7.30 -14.00
N ILE A 114 6.63 -7.97 -12.88
CA ILE A 114 7.75 -7.67 -12.00
C ILE A 114 8.64 -8.88 -11.92
N ILE A 115 9.94 -8.66 -12.00
CA ILE A 115 10.95 -9.68 -11.75
C ILE A 115 11.62 -9.34 -10.43
N ALA A 116 11.44 -10.20 -9.43
CA ALA A 116 12.10 -10.08 -8.14
C ALA A 116 13.23 -11.09 -8.07
N VAL A 117 14.45 -10.63 -7.79
CA VAL A 117 15.61 -11.51 -7.69
C VAL A 117 15.78 -11.95 -6.26
N LEU A 118 15.78 -13.26 -6.04
CA LEU A 118 15.84 -13.85 -4.71
C LEU A 118 17.27 -14.32 -4.39
N ARG A 119 17.73 -14.00 -3.18
CA ARG A 119 19.07 -14.41 -2.72
C ARG A 119 19.10 -15.81 -2.13
N LYS A 120 17.94 -16.30 -1.66
CA LYS A 120 17.80 -17.59 -1.01
C LYS A 120 16.39 -18.11 -1.12
N ARG A 121 16.21 -19.43 -0.96
CA ARG A 121 14.92 -20.11 -1.15
C ARG A 121 13.82 -19.59 -0.23
N GLY A 122 14.14 -19.30 1.04
CA GLY A 122 13.14 -18.80 1.98
C GLY A 122 12.52 -17.44 1.61
N ALA A 123 13.17 -16.70 0.72
CA ALA A 123 12.68 -15.39 0.28
C ALA A 123 11.36 -15.46 -0.49
N ALA A 124 11.13 -16.54 -1.23
CA ALA A 124 9.88 -16.72 -1.98
C ALA A 124 8.68 -16.74 -1.04
N ARG A 125 8.79 -17.42 0.09
CA ARG A 125 7.73 -17.48 1.09
C ARG A 125 7.47 -16.10 1.70
N GLN A 126 8.52 -15.38 2.08
CA GLN A 126 8.40 -14.04 2.64
C GLN A 126 7.74 -13.08 1.65
N LEU A 127 8.11 -13.19 0.37
CA LEU A 127 7.53 -12.38 -0.69
C LEU A 127 6.04 -12.67 -0.85
N LYS A 128 5.65 -13.93 -0.89
CA LYS A 128 4.25 -14.33 -0.99
C LYS A 128 3.44 -13.86 0.21
N GLU A 129 3.99 -13.93 1.41
CA GLU A 129 3.34 -13.41 2.61
C GLU A 129 3.12 -11.91 2.53
N LEU A 130 4.13 -11.15 2.09
CA LEU A 130 4.04 -9.71 1.93
C LEU A 130 2.91 -9.34 0.96
N LEU A 131 2.79 -10.07 -0.14
CA LEU A 131 1.79 -9.83 -1.18
C LEU A 131 0.45 -10.53 -0.90
N ALA A 132 0.36 -11.28 0.20
CA ALA A 132 -0.79 -12.08 0.60
C ALA A 132 -1.27 -13.01 -0.52
N TYR A 133 -0.34 -13.57 -1.28
CA TYR A 133 -0.63 -14.50 -2.36
C TYR A 133 -0.58 -15.95 -1.85
N ALA A 134 -1.71 -16.64 -1.93
CA ALA A 134 -1.87 -17.99 -1.40
C ALA A 134 -1.76 -19.09 -2.46
N GLY A 135 -1.68 -18.70 -3.72
CA GLY A 135 -1.72 -19.63 -4.86
C GLY A 135 -0.44 -20.38 -5.19
#